data_d3f7820deeaef82b53934ac5ba109a7e
#
_entry.id   d3f7820deeaef82b53934ac5ba109a7e
#
_cell.length_a   1.000
_cell.length_b   1.000
_cell.length_c   1.000
_cell.angle_alpha   90.00
_cell.angle_beta   90.00
_cell.angle_gamma   90.00
#
_symmetry.space_group_name_H-M   'P 1'
#
loop_
_entity.id
_entity.type
_entity.pdbx_description
1 polymer ?
#
loop_
_entity_poly.entity_id
_entity_poly.type
_entity_poly.pdbx_seq_one_letter_code
_entity_poly.pdbx_strand_id
1 'polypeptide(L)'
;MSERAVFYYDFGSPYAYLAAERVTGLFAEAGAEPPEWQPILLGGLFKRFDRDSWGNGPGREEGMRICEARAEDYRLPPIRWPDPWPPNSLFAMRVATFAKEIGRTVSFSLAAFRQAFAAGRDLGDRDNVLLAAAAAEIHPRALVAAAERDSLKSALREATDRAGDLGVRGVPAVVVNGNVFWGDDRLEEAAAAAARL
;
A
#
# COMPACT_ATOMS: atom_id res chain seq x y z
N MET A 1 -16.87 20.29 -5.38
CA MET A 1 -16.96 18.82 -5.21
C MET A 1 -15.96 18.45 -4.14
N SER A 2 -16.42 17.84 -3.04
CA SER A 2 -15.52 17.35 -1.99
C SER A 2 -14.56 16.34 -2.60
N GLU A 3 -13.23 16.54 -2.44
CA GLU A 3 -12.25 15.55 -2.92
C GLU A 3 -12.33 14.32 -2.02
N ARG A 4 -12.57 13.15 -2.63
CA ARG A 4 -12.55 11.88 -1.93
C ARG A 4 -11.19 11.64 -1.27
N ALA A 5 -11.19 11.11 -0.05
CA ALA A 5 -9.94 10.71 0.61
C ALA A 5 -9.15 9.71 -0.24
N VAL A 6 -7.82 9.80 -0.23
CA VAL A 6 -6.92 8.91 -1.00
C VAL A 6 -5.96 8.21 -0.06
N PHE A 7 -5.95 6.88 -0.09
CA PHE A 7 -5.04 6.02 0.67
C PHE A 7 -3.87 5.59 -0.22
N TYR A 8 -2.67 6.07 0.10
CA TYR A 8 -1.41 5.78 -0.60
C TYR A 8 -0.67 4.62 0.06
N TYR A 9 -0.21 3.66 -0.75
CA TYR A 9 0.45 2.44 -0.26
C TYR A 9 1.49 1.88 -1.23
N ASP A 10 2.39 1.05 -0.69
CA ASP A 10 3.34 0.19 -1.41
C ASP A 10 3.48 -1.13 -0.64
N PHE A 11 3.55 -2.25 -1.34
CA PHE A 11 3.65 -3.58 -0.74
C PHE A 11 4.97 -3.84 0.00
N GLY A 12 5.99 -3.02 -0.19
CA GLY A 12 7.23 -3.10 0.60
C GLY A 12 7.08 -2.62 2.04
N SER A 13 5.97 -1.95 2.39
CA SER A 13 5.75 -1.37 3.71
C SER A 13 4.87 -2.25 4.60
N PRO A 14 5.37 -2.78 5.73
CA PRO A 14 4.56 -3.49 6.71
C PRO A 14 3.53 -2.58 7.38
N TYR A 15 3.84 -1.30 7.60
CA TYR A 15 2.87 -0.34 8.10
C TYR A 15 1.71 -0.11 7.12
N ALA A 16 1.97 -0.19 5.80
CA ALA A 16 0.90 -0.13 4.80
C ALA A 16 0.02 -1.38 4.81
N TYR A 17 0.57 -2.57 5.15
CA TYR A 17 -0.21 -3.77 5.41
C TYR A 17 -1.16 -3.57 6.60
N LEU A 18 -0.63 -3.10 7.74
CA LEU A 18 -1.44 -2.83 8.94
C LEU A 18 -2.58 -1.85 8.65
N ALA A 19 -2.29 -0.80 7.88
CA ALA A 19 -3.28 0.18 7.46
C ALA A 19 -4.31 -0.40 6.49
N ALA A 20 -3.88 -1.19 5.51
CA ALA A 20 -4.74 -1.78 4.48
C ALA A 20 -5.84 -2.67 5.09
N GLU A 21 -5.52 -3.44 6.13
CA GLU A 21 -6.49 -4.30 6.83
C GLU A 21 -7.54 -3.52 7.62
N ARG A 22 -7.29 -2.24 7.94
CA ARG A 22 -8.11 -1.42 8.85
C ARG A 22 -8.84 -0.27 8.17
N VAL A 23 -8.22 0.34 7.14
CA VAL A 23 -8.65 1.64 6.61
C VAL A 23 -10.12 1.66 6.18
N THR A 24 -10.60 0.63 5.49
CA THR A 24 -11.99 0.58 5.02
C THR A 24 -12.99 0.50 6.18
N GLY A 25 -12.68 -0.31 7.20
CA GLY A 25 -13.53 -0.44 8.40
C GLY A 25 -13.60 0.86 9.19
N LEU A 26 -12.44 1.49 9.44
CA LEU A 26 -12.37 2.75 10.19
C LEU A 26 -13.13 3.90 9.50
N PHE A 27 -13.07 3.97 8.17
CA PHE A 27 -13.85 4.97 7.42
C PHE A 27 -15.35 4.70 7.52
N ALA A 28 -15.77 3.43 7.43
CA ALA A 28 -17.17 3.06 7.60
C ALA A 28 -17.68 3.37 9.03
N GLU A 29 -16.90 3.07 10.06
CA GLU A 29 -17.22 3.38 11.46
C GLU A 29 -17.34 4.89 11.70
N ALA A 30 -16.53 5.70 11.03
CA ALA A 30 -16.60 7.15 11.09
C ALA A 30 -17.76 7.75 10.27
N GLY A 31 -18.50 6.94 9.51
CA GLY A 31 -19.53 7.40 8.59
C GLY A 31 -19.01 8.13 7.36
N ALA A 32 -17.73 7.90 7.02
CA ALA A 32 -17.08 8.48 5.85
C ALA A 32 -17.14 7.53 4.64
N GLU A 33 -17.09 8.10 3.43
CA GLU A 33 -16.91 7.31 2.23
C GLU A 33 -15.55 6.58 2.24
N PRO A 34 -15.46 5.30 1.80
CA PRO A 34 -14.20 4.59 1.72
C PRO A 34 -13.18 5.37 0.88
N PRO A 35 -11.91 5.44 1.29
CA PRO A 35 -10.91 6.18 0.54
C PRO A 35 -10.63 5.51 -0.82
N GLU A 36 -10.21 6.29 -1.79
CA GLU A 36 -9.63 5.75 -3.01
C GLU A 36 -8.27 5.15 -2.72
N TRP A 37 -8.02 3.91 -3.13
CA TRP A 37 -6.73 3.27 -2.97
C TRP A 37 -5.80 3.61 -4.13
N GLN A 38 -4.64 4.18 -3.82
CA GLN A 38 -3.68 4.62 -4.82
C GLN A 38 -2.32 3.95 -4.60
N PRO A 39 -1.96 2.98 -5.45
CA PRO A 39 -0.61 2.41 -5.45
C PRO A 39 0.42 3.46 -5.90
N ILE A 40 1.55 3.51 -5.20
CA ILE A 40 2.70 4.36 -5.52
C ILE A 40 4.02 3.63 -5.26
N LEU A 41 5.13 4.17 -5.73
CA LEU A 41 6.45 3.61 -5.49
C LEU A 41 7.11 4.26 -4.27
N LEU A 42 7.21 3.53 -3.16
CA LEU A 42 7.89 4.00 -1.95
C LEU A 42 9.36 4.34 -2.22
N GLY A 43 10.05 3.53 -3.03
CA GLY A 43 11.42 3.83 -3.47
C GLY A 43 11.53 5.14 -4.29
N GLY A 44 10.48 5.52 -5.01
CA GLY A 44 10.40 6.81 -5.71
C GLY A 44 10.34 7.98 -4.73
N LEU A 45 9.53 7.86 -3.65
CA LEU A 45 9.48 8.85 -2.59
C LEU A 45 10.80 8.94 -1.82
N PHE A 46 11.43 7.81 -1.52
CA PHE A 46 12.74 7.80 -0.86
C PHE A 46 13.77 8.58 -1.68
N LYS A 47 13.85 8.30 -2.99
CA LYS A 47 14.75 9.04 -3.89
C LYS A 47 14.44 10.53 -3.94
N ARG A 48 13.16 10.91 -3.97
CA ARG A 48 12.74 12.32 -4.01
C ARG A 48 13.12 13.10 -2.76
N PHE A 49 13.03 12.46 -1.58
CA PHE A 49 13.22 13.11 -0.28
C PHE A 49 14.56 12.76 0.38
N ASP A 50 15.50 12.18 -0.36
CA ASP A 50 16.83 11.76 0.11
C ASP A 50 16.75 10.91 1.39
N ARG A 51 15.98 9.82 1.33
CA ARG A 51 15.72 8.89 2.43
C ARG A 51 15.95 7.46 2.00
N ASP A 52 16.23 6.61 2.99
CA ASP A 52 16.32 5.17 2.83
C ASP A 52 15.26 4.41 3.65
N SER A 53 15.07 3.14 3.30
CA SER A 53 14.23 2.24 4.08
C SER A 53 14.93 1.89 5.40
N TRP A 54 14.21 2.01 6.52
CA TRP A 54 14.69 1.51 7.80
C TRP A 54 14.97 -0.01 7.77
N GLY A 55 14.32 -0.75 6.87
CA GLY A 55 14.57 -2.17 6.65
C GLY A 55 15.97 -2.50 6.14
N ASN A 56 16.71 -1.52 5.62
CA ASN A 56 18.10 -1.66 5.18
C ASN A 56 19.10 -1.11 6.22
N GLY A 57 18.62 -0.54 7.31
CA GLY A 57 19.44 0.15 8.30
C GLY A 57 19.53 -0.59 9.65
N PRO A 58 20.27 0.01 10.61
CA PRO A 58 20.47 -0.57 11.95
C PRO A 58 19.18 -0.67 12.76
N GLY A 59 18.14 0.07 12.41
CA GLY A 59 16.82 0.01 13.05
C GLY A 59 15.89 -1.12 12.57
N ARG A 60 16.39 -2.03 11.72
CA ARG A 60 15.59 -3.10 11.11
C ARG A 60 14.87 -3.96 12.13
N GLU A 61 15.60 -4.54 13.07
CA GLU A 61 15.04 -5.47 14.07
C GLU A 61 14.02 -4.78 14.99
N GLU A 62 14.31 -3.54 15.39
CA GLU A 62 13.39 -2.75 16.20
C GLU A 62 12.11 -2.42 15.43
N GLY A 63 12.23 -1.96 14.19
CA GLY A 63 11.07 -1.69 13.34
C GLY A 63 10.21 -2.93 13.08
N MET A 64 10.82 -4.11 12.93
CA MET A 64 10.11 -5.38 12.80
C MET A 64 9.30 -5.68 14.07
N ARG A 65 9.90 -5.58 15.25
CA ARG A 65 9.22 -5.79 16.55
C ARG A 65 8.06 -4.80 16.76
N ILE A 66 8.23 -3.53 16.37
CA ILE A 66 7.16 -2.53 16.44
C ILE A 66 5.98 -2.94 15.54
N CYS A 67 6.24 -3.38 14.31
CA CYS A 67 5.17 -3.83 13.41
C CYS A 67 4.44 -5.07 13.93
N GLU A 68 5.16 -6.02 14.52
CA GLU A 68 4.60 -7.24 15.13
C GLU A 68 3.68 -6.88 16.33
N ALA A 69 4.15 -6.02 17.22
CA ALA A 69 3.34 -5.54 18.35
C ALA A 69 2.08 -4.80 17.89
N ARG A 70 2.18 -3.93 16.87
CA ARG A 70 1.00 -3.26 16.29
C ARG A 70 0.02 -4.23 15.63
N ALA A 71 0.52 -5.27 14.95
CA ALA A 71 -0.36 -6.30 14.39
C ALA A 71 -1.17 -7.01 15.49
N GLU A 72 -0.55 -7.31 16.63
CA GLU A 72 -1.22 -7.88 17.80
C GLU A 72 -2.26 -6.93 18.38
N ASP A 73 -1.90 -5.66 18.61
CA ASP A 73 -2.79 -4.61 19.10
C ASP A 73 -4.03 -4.44 18.20
N TYR A 74 -3.82 -4.54 16.88
CA TYR A 74 -4.89 -4.45 15.87
C TYR A 74 -5.65 -5.77 15.67
N ARG A 75 -5.29 -6.84 16.39
CA ARG A 75 -5.87 -8.20 16.27
C ARG A 75 -5.74 -8.77 14.85
N LEU A 76 -4.67 -8.44 14.18
CA LEU A 76 -4.30 -9.02 12.87
C LEU A 76 -3.53 -10.32 13.07
N PRO A 77 -3.45 -11.17 12.03
CA PRO A 77 -2.58 -12.33 12.08
C PRO A 77 -1.13 -11.94 12.37
N PRO A 78 -0.35 -12.77 13.10
CA PRO A 78 1.07 -12.52 13.33
C PRO A 78 1.80 -12.29 12.03
N ILE A 79 2.66 -11.25 11.99
CA ILE A 79 3.46 -10.95 10.79
C ILE A 79 4.45 -12.08 10.54
N ARG A 80 4.47 -12.57 9.30
CA ARG A 80 5.50 -13.44 8.75
C ARG A 80 6.30 -12.64 7.75
N TRP A 81 7.56 -12.41 8.07
CA TRP A 81 8.41 -11.59 7.23
C TRP A 81 8.80 -12.32 5.96
N PRO A 82 8.65 -11.70 4.78
CA PRO A 82 9.18 -12.27 3.55
C PRO A 82 10.71 -12.32 3.59
N ASP A 83 11.29 -13.22 2.82
CA ASP A 83 12.73 -13.27 2.60
C ASP A 83 13.00 -13.33 1.09
N PRO A 84 13.66 -12.31 0.49
CA PRO A 84 14.21 -11.09 1.14
C PRO A 84 13.15 -10.05 1.53
N TRP A 85 13.44 -9.24 2.55
CA TRP A 85 12.67 -8.04 2.89
C TRP A 85 13.65 -6.89 3.21
N PRO A 86 13.47 -5.64 2.73
CA PRO A 86 12.41 -5.19 1.81
C PRO A 86 12.45 -5.86 0.42
N PRO A 87 11.29 -6.13 -0.19
CA PRO A 87 11.21 -6.77 -1.49
C PRO A 87 11.46 -5.79 -2.64
N ASN A 88 11.75 -6.28 -3.83
CA ASN A 88 11.57 -5.49 -5.06
C ASN A 88 10.09 -5.52 -5.47
N SER A 89 9.31 -4.58 -4.95
CA SER A 89 7.85 -4.52 -5.17
C SER A 89 7.43 -3.97 -6.54
N LEU A 90 8.35 -3.58 -7.42
CA LEU A 90 8.03 -2.85 -8.66
C LEU A 90 7.00 -3.57 -9.55
N PHE A 91 7.16 -4.87 -9.77
CA PHE A 91 6.21 -5.64 -10.56
C PHE A 91 4.84 -5.69 -9.88
N ALA A 92 4.79 -5.99 -8.58
CA ALA A 92 3.56 -6.02 -7.80
C ALA A 92 2.83 -4.67 -7.81
N MET A 93 3.56 -3.55 -7.74
CA MET A 93 2.97 -2.21 -7.79
C MET A 93 2.42 -1.84 -9.18
N ARG A 94 3.07 -2.33 -10.26
CA ARG A 94 2.49 -2.23 -11.63
C ARG A 94 1.19 -3.02 -11.73
N VAL A 95 1.14 -4.21 -11.15
CA VAL A 95 -0.08 -5.03 -11.12
C VAL A 95 -1.18 -4.34 -10.28
N ALA A 96 -0.85 -3.71 -9.16
CA ALA A 96 -1.80 -2.91 -8.38
C ALA A 96 -2.38 -1.74 -9.19
N THR A 97 -1.54 -1.10 -10.02
CA THR A 97 -1.97 -0.02 -10.92
C THR A 97 -2.93 -0.56 -11.99
N PHE A 98 -2.65 -1.73 -12.55
CA PHE A 98 -3.57 -2.40 -13.48
C PHE A 98 -4.87 -2.82 -12.78
N ALA A 99 -4.79 -3.37 -11.56
CA ALA A 99 -5.97 -3.71 -10.77
C ALA A 99 -6.86 -2.48 -10.52
N LYS A 100 -6.26 -1.29 -10.40
CA LYS A 100 -6.98 -0.02 -10.30
C LYS A 100 -7.73 0.32 -11.60
N GLU A 101 -7.10 0.16 -12.75
CA GLU A 101 -7.77 0.40 -14.06
C GLU A 101 -9.01 -0.47 -14.25
N ILE A 102 -9.01 -1.69 -13.72
CA ILE A 102 -10.10 -2.66 -13.89
C ILE A 102 -11.05 -2.76 -12.68
N GLY A 103 -10.93 -1.86 -11.69
CA GLY A 103 -11.81 -1.82 -10.51
C GLY A 103 -11.57 -2.95 -9.50
N ARG A 104 -10.38 -3.55 -9.49
CA ARG A 104 -9.98 -4.65 -8.58
C ARG A 104 -8.91 -4.26 -7.57
N THR A 105 -8.70 -2.97 -7.34
CA THR A 105 -7.62 -2.44 -6.50
C THR A 105 -7.63 -3.02 -5.10
N VAL A 106 -8.75 -2.92 -4.41
CA VAL A 106 -8.86 -3.31 -2.98
C VAL A 106 -8.66 -4.81 -2.83
N SER A 107 -9.37 -5.62 -3.63
CA SER A 107 -9.29 -7.08 -3.56
C SER A 107 -7.88 -7.60 -3.86
N PHE A 108 -7.24 -7.07 -4.92
CA PHE A 108 -5.87 -7.43 -5.25
C PHE A 108 -4.88 -7.00 -4.16
N SER A 109 -4.99 -5.76 -3.67
CA SER A 109 -4.03 -5.20 -2.72
C SER A 109 -4.10 -5.90 -1.37
N LEU A 110 -5.30 -6.21 -0.86
CA LEU A 110 -5.45 -7.00 0.35
C LEU A 110 -4.87 -8.41 0.19
N ALA A 111 -5.14 -9.08 -0.95
CA ALA A 111 -4.56 -10.39 -1.24
C ALA A 111 -3.03 -10.32 -1.30
N ALA A 112 -2.45 -9.31 -1.96
CA ALA A 112 -1.01 -9.13 -2.06
C ALA A 112 -0.37 -8.84 -0.69
N PHE A 113 -0.92 -7.96 0.11
CA PHE A 113 -0.43 -7.70 1.47
C PHE A 113 -0.47 -8.95 2.36
N ARG A 114 -1.54 -9.76 2.26
CA ARG A 114 -1.67 -11.01 3.01
C ARG A 114 -0.66 -12.06 2.54
N GLN A 115 -0.38 -12.14 1.23
CA GLN A 115 0.72 -12.98 0.73
C GLN A 115 2.06 -12.53 1.32
N ALA A 116 2.33 -11.23 1.35
CA ALA A 116 3.56 -10.70 1.91
C ALA A 116 3.68 -10.94 3.41
N PHE A 117 2.76 -10.40 4.20
CA PHE A 117 2.96 -10.24 5.64
C PHE A 117 2.18 -11.25 6.51
N ALA A 118 1.14 -11.89 6.01
CA ALA A 118 0.49 -12.98 6.72
C ALA A 118 1.02 -14.36 6.30
N ALA A 119 1.49 -14.50 5.05
CA ALA A 119 2.05 -15.75 4.55
C ALA A 119 3.59 -15.78 4.42
N GLY A 120 4.27 -14.62 4.55
CA GLY A 120 5.73 -14.50 4.47
C GLY A 120 6.29 -14.69 3.06
N ARG A 121 5.55 -14.34 2.02
CA ARG A 121 5.94 -14.55 0.63
C ARG A 121 6.54 -13.29 0.00
N ASP A 122 7.69 -13.42 -0.63
CA ASP A 122 8.31 -12.31 -1.37
C ASP A 122 7.47 -11.92 -2.59
N LEU A 123 7.00 -10.66 -2.64
CA LEU A 123 6.31 -10.09 -3.81
C LEU A 123 7.27 -9.59 -4.90
N GLY A 124 8.58 -9.74 -4.72
CA GLY A 124 9.57 -9.67 -5.78
C GLY A 124 9.47 -10.88 -6.71
N ASP A 125 8.98 -12.01 -6.21
CA ASP A 125 8.67 -13.19 -7.00
C ASP A 125 7.30 -13.02 -7.70
N ARG A 126 7.31 -13.13 -9.03
CA ARG A 126 6.11 -12.98 -9.87
C ARG A 126 5.03 -14.01 -9.57
N ASP A 127 5.38 -15.23 -9.20
CA ASP A 127 4.43 -16.29 -8.91
C ASP A 127 3.59 -15.95 -7.67
N ASN A 128 4.19 -15.35 -6.66
CA ASN A 128 3.47 -14.87 -5.48
C ASN A 128 2.50 -13.71 -5.81
N VAL A 129 2.87 -12.84 -6.75
CA VAL A 129 1.97 -11.80 -7.27
C VAL A 129 0.81 -12.41 -8.06
N LEU A 130 1.07 -13.45 -8.86
CA LEU A 130 0.03 -14.16 -9.60
C LEU A 130 -0.96 -14.87 -8.67
N LEU A 131 -0.50 -15.40 -7.53
CA LEU A 131 -1.39 -15.97 -6.50
C LEU A 131 -2.35 -14.91 -5.93
N ALA A 132 -1.84 -13.72 -5.62
CA ALA A 132 -2.67 -12.61 -5.16
C ALA A 132 -3.67 -12.16 -6.24
N ALA A 133 -3.24 -12.13 -7.50
CA ALA A 133 -4.08 -11.77 -8.63
C ALA A 133 -5.20 -12.80 -8.86
N ALA A 134 -4.93 -14.09 -8.71
CA ALA A 134 -5.93 -15.14 -8.80
C ALA A 134 -7.02 -14.97 -7.73
N ALA A 135 -6.65 -14.62 -6.49
CA ALA A 135 -7.61 -14.32 -5.42
C ALA A 135 -8.49 -13.10 -5.71
N ALA A 136 -8.04 -12.18 -6.58
CA ALA A 136 -8.80 -11.02 -7.04
C ALA A 136 -9.48 -11.24 -8.40
N GLU A 137 -9.51 -12.48 -8.91
CA GLU A 137 -10.09 -12.88 -10.20
C GLU A 137 -9.47 -12.13 -11.40
N ILE A 138 -8.17 -11.81 -11.31
CA ILE A 138 -7.43 -11.18 -12.42
C ILE A 138 -6.74 -12.26 -13.25
N HIS A 139 -7.02 -12.27 -14.56
CA HIS A 139 -6.45 -13.28 -15.45
C HIS A 139 -4.92 -13.09 -15.62
N PRO A 140 -4.07 -14.13 -15.40
CA PRO A 140 -2.63 -14.01 -15.41
C PRO A 140 -2.03 -13.40 -16.68
N ARG A 141 -2.53 -13.82 -17.86
CA ARG A 141 -2.04 -13.28 -19.16
C ARG A 141 -2.32 -11.79 -19.32
N ALA A 142 -3.50 -11.34 -18.91
CA ALA A 142 -3.88 -9.93 -18.98
C ALA A 142 -2.99 -9.08 -18.07
N LEU A 143 -2.72 -9.59 -16.86
CA LEU A 143 -1.88 -8.95 -15.87
C LEU A 143 -0.42 -8.79 -16.35
N VAL A 144 0.21 -9.88 -16.86
CA VAL A 144 1.60 -9.83 -17.33
C VAL A 144 1.73 -8.86 -18.51
N ALA A 145 0.80 -8.91 -19.48
CA ALA A 145 0.80 -7.99 -20.60
C ALA A 145 0.59 -6.52 -20.16
N ALA A 146 -0.30 -6.29 -19.19
CA ALA A 146 -0.58 -4.95 -18.68
C ALA A 146 0.63 -4.35 -17.93
N ALA A 147 1.32 -5.14 -17.09
CA ALA A 147 2.47 -4.69 -16.30
C ALA A 147 3.66 -4.20 -17.16
N GLU A 148 3.72 -4.60 -18.43
CA GLU A 148 4.76 -4.16 -19.37
C GLU A 148 4.36 -2.93 -20.20
N ARG A 149 3.10 -2.48 -20.16
CA ARG A 149 2.65 -1.29 -20.89
C ARG A 149 3.33 -0.03 -20.38
N ASP A 150 3.85 0.79 -21.28
CA ASP A 150 4.50 2.06 -20.92
C ASP A 150 3.51 3.06 -20.31
N SER A 151 2.26 3.06 -20.75
CA SER A 151 1.20 3.87 -20.15
C SER A 151 0.98 3.53 -18.67
N LEU A 152 1.01 2.25 -18.31
CA LEU A 152 0.86 1.80 -16.91
C LEU A 152 2.08 2.19 -16.05
N LYS A 153 3.29 2.03 -16.61
CA LYS A 153 4.55 2.45 -15.94
C LYS A 153 4.55 3.96 -15.70
N SER A 154 4.06 4.75 -16.68
CA SER A 154 3.92 6.20 -16.54
C SER A 154 2.86 6.58 -15.52
N ALA A 155 1.69 5.93 -15.53
CA ALA A 155 0.62 6.19 -14.56
C ALA A 155 1.08 5.96 -13.12
N LEU A 156 1.85 4.87 -12.85
CA LEU A 156 2.40 4.59 -11.52
C LEU A 156 3.45 5.64 -11.10
N ARG A 157 4.30 6.09 -12.02
CA ARG A 157 5.29 7.15 -11.76
C ARG A 157 4.59 8.46 -11.46
N GLU A 158 3.65 8.89 -12.30
CA GLU A 158 2.89 10.12 -12.12
C GLU A 158 2.09 10.12 -10.81
N ALA A 159 1.50 8.98 -10.41
CA ALA A 159 0.84 8.86 -9.12
C ALA A 159 1.82 9.05 -7.96
N THR A 160 3.05 8.52 -8.08
CA THR A 160 4.11 8.69 -7.09
C THR A 160 4.55 10.16 -7.00
N ASP A 161 4.72 10.81 -8.14
CA ASP A 161 5.13 12.22 -8.21
C ASP A 161 4.05 13.12 -7.60
N ARG A 162 2.77 12.90 -7.97
CA ARG A 162 1.63 13.64 -7.38
C ARG A 162 1.53 13.44 -5.86
N ALA A 163 1.73 12.22 -5.36
CA ALA A 163 1.77 11.99 -3.91
C ALA A 163 2.88 12.81 -3.25
N GLY A 164 4.07 12.84 -3.84
CA GLY A 164 5.18 13.66 -3.36
C GLY A 164 4.89 15.17 -3.39
N ASP A 165 4.19 15.67 -4.43
CA ASP A 165 3.77 17.07 -4.57
C ASP A 165 2.76 17.46 -3.46
N LEU A 166 1.89 16.53 -3.04
CA LEU A 166 0.98 16.70 -1.91
C LEU A 166 1.66 16.61 -0.55
N GLY A 167 2.96 16.34 -0.48
CA GLY A 167 3.71 16.21 0.78
C GLY A 167 3.71 14.81 1.38
N VAL A 168 3.27 13.78 0.66
CA VAL A 168 3.39 12.38 1.08
C VAL A 168 4.87 11.99 1.04
N ARG A 169 5.46 11.70 2.19
CA ARG A 169 6.89 11.36 2.34
C ARG A 169 7.14 9.87 2.56
N GLY A 170 6.09 9.08 2.69
CA GLY A 170 6.15 7.64 2.94
C GLY A 170 4.76 7.05 3.01
N VAL A 171 4.69 5.74 3.14
CA VAL A 171 3.43 4.99 3.21
C VAL A 171 3.35 4.15 4.49
N PRO A 172 2.13 3.90 5.02
CA PRO A 172 0.83 4.36 4.52
C PRO A 172 0.63 5.86 4.72
N ALA A 173 -0.11 6.49 3.83
CA ALA A 173 -0.59 7.85 4.04
C ALA A 173 -2.03 7.98 3.51
N VAL A 174 -2.85 8.74 4.22
CA VAL A 174 -4.16 9.15 3.73
C VAL A 174 -4.14 10.65 3.52
N VAL A 175 -4.60 11.09 2.36
CA VAL A 175 -4.79 12.52 2.07
C VAL A 175 -6.28 12.83 2.05
N VAL A 176 -6.69 13.80 2.87
CA VAL A 176 -8.06 14.30 2.98
C VAL A 176 -8.04 15.80 2.83
N ASN A 177 -8.66 16.32 1.78
CA ASN A 177 -8.72 17.77 1.50
C ASN A 177 -7.35 18.47 1.62
N GLY A 178 -6.30 17.87 1.01
CA GLY A 178 -4.93 18.39 1.02
C GLY A 178 -4.14 18.15 2.31
N ASN A 179 -4.75 17.64 3.37
CA ASN A 179 -4.06 17.28 4.60
C ASN A 179 -3.53 15.85 4.55
N VAL A 180 -2.26 15.65 4.88
CA VAL A 180 -1.59 14.34 4.88
C VAL A 180 -1.60 13.74 6.29
N PHE A 181 -2.21 12.56 6.43
CA PHE A 181 -2.16 11.72 7.62
C PHE A 181 -1.20 10.56 7.33
N TRP A 182 0.02 10.67 7.82
CA TRP A 182 1.08 9.69 7.55
C TRP A 182 1.27 8.74 8.73
N GLY A 183 1.07 7.46 8.49
CA GLY A 183 1.21 6.35 9.44
C GLY A 183 -0.09 5.55 9.57
N ASP A 184 0.06 4.28 9.96
CA ASP A 184 -1.05 3.39 10.27
C ASP A 184 -1.79 3.79 11.56
N ASP A 185 -1.14 4.56 12.41
CA ASP A 185 -1.66 5.14 13.66
C ASP A 185 -2.41 6.47 13.48
N ARG A 186 -2.50 6.98 12.25
CA ARG A 186 -3.22 8.22 11.92
C ARG A 186 -4.52 7.97 11.13
N LEU A 187 -4.93 6.70 10.96
CA LEU A 187 -6.10 6.34 10.17
C LEU A 187 -7.41 6.83 10.77
N GLU A 188 -7.56 6.76 12.09
CA GLU A 188 -8.73 7.24 12.82
C GLU A 188 -8.92 8.75 12.63
N GLU A 189 -7.82 9.51 12.68
CA GLU A 189 -7.84 10.95 12.43
C GLU A 189 -8.23 11.26 10.97
N ALA A 190 -7.69 10.49 10.02
CA ALA A 190 -8.02 10.63 8.60
C ALA A 190 -9.49 10.31 8.34
N ALA A 191 -10.03 9.24 8.93
CA ALA A 191 -11.43 8.87 8.82
C ALA A 191 -12.35 9.95 9.40
N ALA A 192 -12.02 10.46 10.59
CA ALA A 192 -12.77 11.56 11.22
C ALA A 192 -12.70 12.86 10.40
N ALA A 193 -11.59 13.13 9.70
CA ALA A 193 -11.47 14.26 8.79
C ALA A 193 -12.33 14.06 7.53
N ALA A 194 -12.34 12.84 6.98
CA ALA A 194 -13.14 12.51 5.79
C ALA A 194 -14.65 12.55 6.06
N ALA A 195 -15.09 12.17 7.27
CA ALA A 195 -16.50 12.24 7.66
C ALA A 195 -17.07 13.67 7.74
N ARG A 196 -16.20 14.69 7.67
CA ARG A 196 -16.60 16.12 7.65
C ARG A 196 -16.65 16.73 6.25
N LEU A 197 -16.35 15.94 5.21
CA LEU A 197 -16.45 16.35 3.81
C LEU A 197 -17.90 16.30 3.32
#